data_1e9fe82c6590a75390fa13380d168189
#
_entry.id   1e9fe82c6590a75390fa13380d168189
#
_cell.length_a   1.000
_cell.length_b   1.000
_cell.length_c   1.000
_cell.angle_alpha   90.00
_cell.angle_beta   90.00
_cell.angle_gamma   90.00
#
_symmetry.space_group_name_H-M   'P 1'
#
loop_
_entity.id
_entity.type
_entity.pdbx_description
1 polymer ?
#
loop_
_entity_poly.entity_id
_entity_poly.type
_entity_poly.pdbx_seq_one_letter_code
_entity_poly.pdbx_strand_id
1 'polypeptide(L)'
;VLGDDMPQIAPGDLECISQPIDFYGVNIYESKANENPDGYAENAYLGCARTQMGWPVTPEALYWGPKFLYERYRKPILITENGMASHDWVQLDGKVHDPQRIDYMKRYLRELYRATQDGIDVMGYMYWSVMDNFEWADGYDKRFGLVHVDYCTQKRTIKDSGYFYRDVIRTNGEAIFSDTWEG
;
A
#
# COMPACT_ATOMS: atom_id res chain seq x y z
N VAL A 1 3.02 -31.47 1.11
CA VAL A 1 1.84 -30.69 1.49
C VAL A 1 0.75 -30.84 0.43
N LEU A 2 1.04 -30.76 -0.87
CA LEU A 2 0.05 -30.90 -1.96
C LEU A 2 -0.12 -32.35 -2.45
N GLY A 3 0.86 -33.25 -2.20
CA GLY A 3 0.77 -34.66 -2.63
C GLY A 3 0.42 -34.78 -4.10
N ASP A 4 -0.64 -35.53 -4.39
CA ASP A 4 -1.13 -35.80 -5.76
C ASP A 4 -1.76 -34.57 -6.45
N ASP A 5 -2.04 -33.49 -5.70
CA ASP A 5 -2.56 -32.21 -6.23
C ASP A 5 -1.44 -31.29 -6.75
N MET A 6 -0.17 -31.72 -6.67
CA MET A 6 0.93 -30.95 -7.24
C MET A 6 0.77 -30.83 -8.76
N PRO A 7 0.87 -29.61 -9.31
CA PRO A 7 0.93 -29.43 -10.76
C PRO A 7 2.06 -30.25 -11.37
N GLN A 8 1.80 -30.87 -12.51
CA GLN A 8 2.85 -31.55 -13.26
C GLN A 8 3.81 -30.50 -13.84
N ILE A 9 5.08 -30.58 -13.46
CA ILE A 9 6.13 -29.74 -13.99
C ILE A 9 6.65 -30.40 -15.28
N ALA A 10 6.40 -29.77 -16.41
CA ALA A 10 6.92 -30.24 -17.70
C ALA A 10 8.41 -29.86 -17.87
N PRO A 11 9.14 -30.57 -18.72
CA PRO A 11 10.50 -30.17 -19.08
C PRO A 11 10.54 -28.77 -19.64
N GLY A 12 11.37 -27.89 -19.08
CA GLY A 12 11.51 -26.49 -19.46
C GLY A 12 10.64 -25.49 -18.68
N ASP A 13 9.65 -25.92 -17.88
CA ASP A 13 8.80 -25.00 -17.12
C ASP A 13 9.62 -24.17 -16.12
N LEU A 14 10.50 -24.79 -15.34
CA LEU A 14 11.32 -24.07 -14.37
C LEU A 14 12.30 -23.11 -15.03
N GLU A 15 12.85 -23.48 -16.18
CA GLU A 15 13.68 -22.57 -16.97
C GLU A 15 12.88 -21.38 -17.51
N CYS A 16 11.66 -21.63 -17.97
CA CYS A 16 10.77 -20.58 -18.46
C CYS A 16 10.39 -19.57 -17.37
N ILE A 17 9.94 -20.04 -16.19
CA ILE A 17 9.50 -19.15 -15.10
C ILE A 17 10.65 -18.49 -14.34
N SER A 18 11.88 -18.97 -14.46
CA SER A 18 13.08 -18.41 -13.81
C SER A 18 13.82 -17.38 -14.67
N GLN A 19 13.23 -16.95 -15.80
CA GLN A 19 13.87 -15.94 -16.64
C GLN A 19 14.17 -14.64 -15.87
N PRO A 20 15.30 -13.95 -16.16
CA PRO A 20 15.65 -12.72 -15.50
C PRO A 20 14.58 -11.65 -15.64
N ILE A 21 14.27 -10.95 -14.57
CA ILE A 21 13.39 -9.78 -14.55
C ILE A 21 14.21 -8.50 -14.36
N ASP A 22 13.70 -7.36 -14.82
CA ASP A 22 14.38 -6.07 -14.70
C ASP A 22 14.23 -5.48 -13.30
N PHE A 23 13.06 -5.62 -12.70
CA PHE A 23 12.74 -5.15 -11.35
C PHE A 23 11.72 -6.09 -10.67
N TYR A 24 11.53 -5.95 -9.38
CA TYR A 24 10.56 -6.69 -8.60
C TYR A 24 9.40 -5.76 -8.22
N GLY A 25 8.24 -5.94 -8.87
CA GLY A 25 7.00 -5.25 -8.51
C GLY A 25 6.27 -5.94 -7.36
N VAL A 26 5.82 -5.19 -6.36
CA VAL A 26 5.17 -5.78 -5.18
C VAL A 26 4.08 -4.88 -4.61
N ASN A 27 2.94 -5.51 -4.24
CA ASN A 27 1.87 -4.88 -3.50
C ASN A 27 2.08 -5.12 -2.01
N ILE A 28 2.16 -4.04 -1.21
CA ILE A 28 2.38 -4.13 0.23
C ILE A 28 1.41 -3.19 0.95
N TYR A 29 0.53 -3.71 1.79
CA TYR A 29 -0.45 -2.93 2.55
C TYR A 29 -0.23 -3.01 4.05
N GLU A 30 0.11 -4.19 4.55
CA GLU A 30 0.28 -4.45 5.97
C GLU A 30 1.40 -5.46 6.22
N SER A 31 1.91 -5.50 7.44
CA SER A 31 2.70 -6.62 7.94
C SER A 31 1.84 -7.51 8.83
N LYS A 32 2.03 -8.82 8.75
CA LYS A 32 1.50 -9.74 9.75
C LYS A 32 2.59 -10.02 10.78
N ALA A 33 2.23 -9.96 12.08
CA ALA A 33 3.13 -10.48 13.10
C ALA A 33 3.44 -11.96 12.76
N ASN A 34 4.70 -12.35 12.89
CA ASN A 34 5.04 -13.77 12.78
C ASN A 34 4.10 -14.56 13.67
N GLU A 35 3.40 -15.53 13.11
CA GLU A 35 2.69 -16.51 13.91
C GLU A 35 3.73 -17.16 14.80
N ASN A 36 3.63 -16.91 16.10
CA ASN A 36 4.34 -17.69 17.08
C ASN A 36 3.98 -19.18 16.78
N PRO A 37 4.91 -20.13 16.82
CA PRO A 37 4.60 -21.55 16.67
C PRO A 37 3.41 -22.03 17.53
N ASP A 38 3.08 -21.28 18.59
CA ASP A 38 1.95 -21.52 19.48
C ASP A 38 0.63 -20.86 19.03
N GLY A 39 0.56 -20.23 17.87
CA GLY A 39 -0.69 -19.89 17.17
C GLY A 39 -1.41 -18.60 17.60
N TYR A 40 -0.80 -17.66 18.31
CA TYR A 40 -1.48 -16.46 18.84
C TYR A 40 -0.90 -15.13 18.35
N ALA A 41 -1.03 -14.87 17.04
CA ALA A 41 -0.80 -13.51 16.52
C ALA A 41 -2.02 -12.59 16.67
N GLU A 42 -3.19 -13.09 17.04
CA GLU A 42 -4.43 -12.30 17.16
C GLU A 42 -4.30 -11.10 18.12
N ASN A 43 -3.45 -11.20 19.12
CA ASN A 43 -3.24 -10.15 20.12
C ASN A 43 -2.15 -9.14 19.76
N ALA A 44 -1.34 -9.36 18.72
CA ALA A 44 -0.21 -8.50 18.36
C ALA A 44 -0.66 -7.09 17.93
N TYR A 45 -1.92 -6.96 17.51
CA TYR A 45 -2.50 -5.71 17.01
C TYR A 45 -3.68 -5.21 17.82
N LEU A 46 -3.82 -5.66 19.09
CA LEU A 46 -4.86 -5.15 19.98
C LEU A 46 -4.70 -3.65 20.20
N GLY A 47 -5.78 -2.90 19.94
CA GLY A 47 -5.81 -1.45 20.09
C GLY A 47 -5.03 -0.65 19.05
N CYS A 48 -4.42 -1.29 18.02
CA CYS A 48 -3.78 -0.57 16.93
C CYS A 48 -4.81 0.07 16.00
N ALA A 49 -4.37 1.11 15.28
CA ALA A 49 -5.15 1.71 14.22
C ALA A 49 -5.42 0.69 13.11
N ARG A 50 -6.65 0.74 12.55
CA ARG A 50 -7.06 -0.14 11.45
C ARG A 50 -7.68 0.66 10.31
N THR A 51 -7.47 0.19 9.09
CA THR A 51 -8.16 0.70 7.90
C THR A 51 -9.63 0.23 7.88
N GLN A 52 -10.43 0.73 6.95
CA GLN A 52 -11.80 0.24 6.75
C GLN A 52 -11.85 -1.25 6.32
N MET A 53 -10.76 -1.79 5.77
CA MET A 53 -10.62 -3.23 5.51
C MET A 53 -10.41 -4.05 6.78
N GLY A 54 -10.22 -3.41 7.93
CA GLY A 54 -9.85 -4.06 9.18
C GLY A 54 -8.35 -4.38 9.27
N TRP A 55 -7.55 -4.04 8.28
CA TRP A 55 -6.11 -4.27 8.28
C TRP A 55 -5.40 -3.34 9.28
N PRO A 56 -4.43 -3.84 10.04
CA PRO A 56 -3.66 -3.00 10.94
C PRO A 56 -2.81 -2.00 10.16
N VAL A 57 -2.65 -0.79 10.72
CA VAL A 57 -1.75 0.21 10.17
C VAL A 57 -0.33 -0.11 10.67
N THR A 58 0.50 -0.66 9.80
CA THR A 58 1.84 -1.16 10.08
C THR A 58 2.85 -0.59 9.09
N PRO A 59 3.27 0.68 9.26
CA PRO A 59 4.10 1.39 8.29
C PRO A 59 5.42 0.69 7.97
N GLU A 60 6.00 0.00 8.95
CA GLU A 60 7.24 -0.77 8.82
C GLU A 60 7.18 -1.87 7.74
N ALA A 61 5.99 -2.21 7.26
CA ALA A 61 5.83 -3.11 6.12
C ALA A 61 6.55 -2.59 4.86
N LEU A 62 6.56 -1.26 4.65
CA LEU A 62 7.28 -0.63 3.53
C LEU A 62 8.79 -0.44 3.78
N TYR A 63 9.29 -0.81 4.94
CA TYR A 63 10.73 -0.96 5.17
C TYR A 63 11.16 -2.42 4.99
N TRP A 64 10.54 -3.33 5.74
CA TRP A 64 10.97 -4.72 5.80
C TRP A 64 10.65 -5.51 4.53
N GLY A 65 9.50 -5.28 3.92
CA GLY A 65 9.11 -5.95 2.67
C GLY A 65 10.12 -5.71 1.55
N PRO A 66 10.38 -4.45 1.16
CA PRO A 66 11.41 -4.12 0.17
C PRO A 66 12.80 -4.63 0.54
N LYS A 67 13.18 -4.52 1.83
CA LYS A 67 14.48 -4.99 2.32
C LYS A 67 14.66 -6.48 2.07
N PHE A 68 13.73 -7.33 2.52
CA PHE A 68 13.82 -8.77 2.35
C PHE A 68 13.83 -9.19 0.87
N LEU A 69 13.03 -8.54 0.04
CA LEU A 69 12.99 -8.83 -1.39
C LEU A 69 14.30 -8.43 -2.06
N TYR A 70 14.80 -7.23 -1.77
CA TYR A 70 16.06 -6.75 -2.33
C TYR A 70 17.27 -7.61 -1.88
N GLU A 71 17.35 -7.96 -0.61
CA GLU A 71 18.42 -8.83 -0.09
C GLU A 71 18.41 -10.21 -0.76
N ARG A 72 17.22 -10.73 -1.07
CA ARG A 72 17.07 -12.04 -1.72
C ARG A 72 17.32 -12.03 -3.22
N TYR A 73 16.75 -11.06 -3.92
CA TYR A 73 16.71 -11.08 -5.40
C TYR A 73 17.69 -10.12 -6.05
N ARG A 74 18.21 -9.13 -5.32
CA ARG A 74 19.14 -8.11 -5.83
C ARG A 74 18.63 -7.41 -7.09
N LYS A 75 17.33 -7.14 -7.13
CA LYS A 75 16.64 -6.40 -8.19
C LYS A 75 16.03 -5.13 -7.62
N PRO A 76 15.97 -4.03 -8.39
CA PRO A 76 15.24 -2.84 -7.98
C PRO A 76 13.82 -3.18 -7.57
N ILE A 77 13.29 -2.49 -6.55
CA ILE A 77 11.95 -2.72 -6.02
C ILE A 77 11.01 -1.60 -6.48
N LEU A 78 9.88 -1.97 -7.04
CA LEU A 78 8.77 -1.06 -7.32
C LEU A 78 7.59 -1.40 -6.43
N ILE A 79 7.16 -0.48 -5.58
CA ILE A 79 5.89 -0.63 -4.87
C ILE A 79 4.77 -0.36 -5.87
N THR A 80 4.13 -1.41 -6.33
CA THR A 80 3.08 -1.36 -7.35
C THR A 80 1.71 -1.03 -6.74
N GLU A 81 1.52 -1.32 -5.45
CA GLU A 81 0.36 -0.88 -4.70
C GLU A 81 0.67 -0.73 -3.21
N ASN A 82 0.21 0.37 -2.65
CA ASN A 82 0.05 0.62 -1.22
C ASN A 82 -1.02 1.69 -1.03
N GLY A 83 -1.87 1.57 -0.03
CA GLY A 83 -2.95 2.51 0.22
C GLY A 83 -3.87 2.01 1.33
N MET A 84 -4.91 2.78 1.64
CA MET A 84 -5.90 2.40 2.63
C MET A 84 -7.31 2.72 2.19
N ALA A 85 -8.26 1.86 2.53
CA ALA A 85 -9.67 2.17 2.49
C ALA A 85 -10.08 2.99 3.72
N SER A 86 -10.96 3.97 3.50
CA SER A 86 -11.51 4.84 4.53
C SER A 86 -12.98 5.15 4.27
N HIS A 87 -13.69 5.60 5.31
CA HIS A 87 -15.08 6.07 5.21
C HIS A 87 -15.09 7.51 4.70
N ASP A 88 -15.12 7.67 3.39
CA ASP A 88 -15.04 8.97 2.74
C ASP A 88 -16.42 9.39 2.21
N TRP A 89 -16.79 10.64 2.44
CA TRP A 89 -17.98 11.26 1.87
C TRP A 89 -17.74 12.74 1.59
N VAL A 90 -18.53 13.32 0.70
CA VAL A 90 -18.50 14.77 0.46
C VAL A 90 -19.14 15.47 1.64
N GLN A 91 -18.39 16.36 2.30
CA GLN A 91 -18.84 17.11 3.45
C GLN A 91 -19.66 18.37 3.05
N LEU A 92 -20.20 19.08 4.02
CA LEU A 92 -21.08 20.24 3.78
C LEU A 92 -20.41 21.37 3.00
N ASP A 93 -19.10 21.49 3.06
CA ASP A 93 -18.31 22.45 2.29
C ASP A 93 -18.03 21.99 0.84
N GLY A 94 -18.51 20.80 0.47
CA GLY A 94 -18.34 20.23 -0.86
C GLY A 94 -17.00 19.52 -1.09
N LYS A 95 -16.17 19.37 -0.07
CA LYS A 95 -14.88 18.69 -0.10
C LYS A 95 -14.95 17.30 0.54
N VAL A 96 -13.89 16.53 0.38
CA VAL A 96 -13.69 15.24 1.07
C VAL A 96 -12.40 15.34 1.88
N HIS A 97 -12.57 15.46 3.20
CA HIS A 97 -11.46 15.53 4.14
C HIS A 97 -11.13 14.13 4.67
N ASP A 98 -9.91 13.68 4.41
CA ASP A 98 -9.42 12.35 4.76
C ASP A 98 -8.03 12.41 5.42
N PRO A 99 -7.90 13.12 6.55
CA PRO A 99 -6.61 13.35 7.23
C PRO A 99 -5.93 12.05 7.67
N GLN A 100 -6.69 11.00 7.99
CA GLN A 100 -6.15 9.68 8.34
C GLN A 100 -5.43 9.03 7.16
N ARG A 101 -5.84 9.29 5.91
CA ARG A 101 -5.14 8.78 4.72
C ARG A 101 -3.85 9.55 4.49
N ILE A 102 -3.83 10.83 4.80
CA ILE A 102 -2.60 11.65 4.77
C ILE A 102 -1.60 11.14 5.81
N ASP A 103 -2.04 10.90 7.07
CA ASP A 103 -1.20 10.33 8.11
C ASP A 103 -0.65 8.94 7.72
N TYR A 104 -1.49 8.07 7.16
CA TYR A 104 -1.09 6.79 6.63
C TYR A 104 0.03 6.93 5.58
N MET A 105 -0.19 7.76 4.56
CA MET A 105 0.84 7.97 3.51
C MET A 105 2.15 8.51 4.08
N LYS A 106 2.10 9.48 5.00
CA LYS A 106 3.31 10.01 5.65
C LYS A 106 4.09 8.91 6.34
N ARG A 107 3.43 8.08 7.15
CA ARG A 107 4.07 7.00 7.90
C ARG A 107 4.70 5.97 6.98
N TYR A 108 3.95 5.47 6.00
CA TYR A 108 4.41 4.43 5.09
C TYR A 108 5.55 4.92 4.18
N LEU A 109 5.43 6.13 3.63
CA LEU A 109 6.49 6.68 2.78
C LEU A 109 7.75 7.05 3.57
N ARG A 110 7.66 7.42 4.85
CA ARG A 110 8.84 7.59 5.72
C ARG A 110 9.60 6.27 5.92
N GLU A 111 8.90 5.17 6.07
CA GLU A 111 9.52 3.84 6.16
C GLU A 111 10.14 3.41 4.84
N LEU A 112 9.49 3.68 3.72
CA LEU A 112 10.07 3.44 2.40
C LEU A 112 11.32 4.29 2.16
N TYR A 113 11.28 5.55 2.57
CA TYR A 113 12.46 6.43 2.54
C TYR A 113 13.60 5.86 3.41
N ARG A 114 13.30 5.37 4.62
CA ARG A 114 14.28 4.70 5.47
C ARG A 114 14.94 3.51 4.75
N ALA A 115 14.17 2.71 4.01
CA ALA A 115 14.70 1.62 3.22
C ALA A 115 15.70 2.12 2.16
N THR A 116 15.40 3.24 1.47
CA THR A 116 16.35 3.84 0.51
C THR A 116 17.64 4.32 1.18
N GLN A 117 17.56 4.87 2.40
CA GLN A 117 18.75 5.31 3.15
C GLN A 117 19.64 4.12 3.55
N ASP A 118 19.07 2.95 3.74
CA ASP A 118 19.79 1.70 4.01
C ASP A 118 20.30 1.01 2.73
N GLY A 119 20.23 1.70 1.58
CA GLY A 119 20.79 1.23 0.31
C GLY A 119 19.88 0.26 -0.47
N ILE A 120 18.60 0.16 -0.12
CA ILE A 120 17.64 -0.59 -0.93
C ILE A 120 17.30 0.21 -2.18
N ASP A 121 17.47 -0.40 -3.35
CA ASP A 121 17.16 0.23 -4.64
C ASP A 121 15.64 0.23 -4.88
N VAL A 122 14.98 1.31 -4.46
CA VAL A 122 13.54 1.54 -4.67
C VAL A 122 13.35 2.44 -5.88
N MET A 123 12.85 1.90 -6.98
CA MET A 123 12.62 2.65 -8.22
C MET A 123 11.35 3.50 -8.20
N GLY A 124 10.38 3.21 -7.34
CA GLY A 124 9.14 3.98 -7.32
C GLY A 124 8.09 3.44 -6.35
N TYR A 125 7.02 4.24 -6.25
CA TYR A 125 5.88 3.97 -5.42
C TYR A 125 4.60 4.38 -6.15
N MET A 126 3.60 3.50 -6.17
CA MET A 126 2.28 3.74 -6.72
C MET A 126 1.24 3.60 -5.62
N TYR A 127 0.43 4.66 -5.47
CA TYR A 127 -0.67 4.64 -4.50
C TYR A 127 -1.88 3.87 -5.07
N TRP A 128 -2.43 2.95 -4.31
CA TRP A 128 -3.71 2.32 -4.63
C TRP A 128 -4.84 3.05 -3.88
N SER A 129 -5.76 3.77 -4.56
CA SER A 129 -5.87 3.91 -6.01
C SER A 129 -6.09 5.39 -6.38
N VAL A 130 -6.05 5.72 -7.66
CA VAL A 130 -6.32 7.09 -8.13
C VAL A 130 -7.76 7.49 -7.82
N MET A 131 -8.74 6.61 -8.10
CA MET A 131 -10.16 6.86 -7.87
C MET A 131 -10.80 5.74 -7.09
N ASP A 132 -11.86 6.05 -6.31
CA ASP A 132 -12.70 5.03 -5.75
C ASP A 132 -13.23 4.12 -6.86
N ASN A 133 -13.18 2.81 -6.64
CA ASN A 133 -13.53 1.81 -7.64
C ASN A 133 -14.18 0.58 -7.01
N PHE A 134 -14.42 -0.44 -7.82
CA PHE A 134 -14.95 -1.72 -7.39
C PHE A 134 -13.86 -2.54 -6.70
N GLU A 135 -14.03 -2.77 -5.38
CA GLU A 135 -13.06 -3.51 -4.55
C GLU A 135 -13.47 -4.99 -4.42
N TRP A 136 -13.34 -5.74 -5.48
CA TRP A 136 -13.57 -7.20 -5.51
C TRP A 136 -14.83 -7.64 -4.73
N ALA A 137 -14.65 -8.48 -3.72
CA ALA A 137 -15.76 -9.01 -2.90
C ALA A 137 -16.45 -7.95 -2.03
N ASP A 138 -15.79 -6.82 -1.74
CA ASP A 138 -16.34 -5.70 -0.99
C ASP A 138 -17.16 -4.72 -1.86
N GLY A 139 -17.18 -4.94 -3.19
CA GLY A 139 -17.95 -4.10 -4.11
C GLY A 139 -17.50 -2.64 -4.08
N TYR A 140 -18.46 -1.71 -3.90
CA TYR A 140 -18.22 -0.27 -3.85
C TYR A 140 -18.15 0.31 -2.44
N ASP A 141 -18.16 -0.52 -1.41
CA ASP A 141 -18.16 -0.07 0.00
C ASP A 141 -16.81 0.47 0.46
N LYS A 142 -15.73 -0.06 -0.09
CA LYS A 142 -14.35 0.29 0.30
C LYS A 142 -13.80 1.36 -0.62
N ARG A 143 -13.41 2.50 -0.04
CA ARG A 143 -12.95 3.66 -0.79
C ARG A 143 -11.44 3.84 -0.62
N PHE A 144 -10.67 3.38 -1.60
CA PHE A 144 -9.21 3.53 -1.63
C PHE A 144 -8.74 4.79 -2.37
N GLY A 145 -9.60 5.39 -3.19
CA GLY A 145 -9.22 6.44 -4.12
C GLY A 145 -8.66 7.71 -3.45
N LEU A 146 -7.75 8.37 -4.14
CA LEU A 146 -7.38 9.77 -3.90
C LEU A 146 -8.46 10.73 -4.44
N VAL A 147 -9.34 10.22 -5.30
CA VAL A 147 -10.49 10.92 -5.84
C VAL A 147 -11.76 10.17 -5.43
N HIS A 148 -12.65 10.86 -4.75
CA HIS A 148 -13.97 10.35 -4.41
C HIS A 148 -14.84 10.30 -5.67
N VAL A 149 -15.54 9.18 -5.87
CA VAL A 149 -16.51 8.98 -6.94
C VAL A 149 -17.91 8.87 -6.32
N ASP A 150 -18.79 9.77 -6.70
CA ASP A 150 -20.22 9.57 -6.48
C ASP A 150 -20.70 8.56 -7.54
N TYR A 151 -20.97 7.35 -7.12
CA TYR A 151 -21.31 6.27 -8.05
C TYR A 151 -22.66 6.46 -8.76
N CYS A 152 -23.56 7.28 -8.20
CA CYS A 152 -24.85 7.59 -8.81
C CYS A 152 -24.72 8.64 -9.91
N THR A 153 -24.03 9.74 -9.62
CA THR A 153 -23.91 10.88 -10.54
C THR A 153 -22.64 10.87 -11.38
N GLN A 154 -21.70 9.99 -11.01
CA GLN A 154 -20.37 9.93 -11.61
C GLN A 154 -19.52 11.18 -11.38
N LYS A 155 -19.89 12.05 -10.45
CA LYS A 155 -19.09 13.22 -10.07
C LYS A 155 -17.81 12.76 -9.34
N ARG A 156 -16.70 13.40 -9.71
CA ARG A 156 -15.38 13.18 -9.08
C ARG A 156 -15.05 14.39 -8.22
N THR A 157 -14.56 14.12 -7.01
CA THR A 157 -14.09 15.14 -6.07
C THR A 157 -12.72 14.71 -5.56
N ILE A 158 -11.70 15.52 -5.82
CA ILE A 158 -10.34 15.23 -5.31
C ILE A 158 -10.40 15.33 -3.78
N LYS A 159 -9.87 14.32 -3.08
CA LYS A 159 -9.77 14.31 -1.62
C LYS A 159 -8.54 15.10 -1.17
N ASP A 160 -8.49 15.51 0.10
CA ASP A 160 -7.31 16.19 0.65
C ASP A 160 -6.04 15.37 0.47
N SER A 161 -6.12 14.06 0.62
CA SER A 161 -5.02 13.12 0.35
C SER A 161 -4.52 13.17 -1.10
N GLY A 162 -5.38 13.46 -2.07
CA GLY A 162 -4.99 13.62 -3.46
C GLY A 162 -4.14 14.87 -3.69
N TYR A 163 -4.48 15.97 -3.03
CA TYR A 163 -3.66 17.19 -3.04
C TYR A 163 -2.35 16.97 -2.29
N PHE A 164 -2.37 16.29 -1.16
CA PHE A 164 -1.16 15.92 -0.42
C PHE A 164 -0.22 15.06 -1.27
N TYR A 165 -0.72 14.03 -1.95
CA TYR A 165 0.09 13.18 -2.81
C TYR A 165 0.70 13.95 -3.99
N ARG A 166 -0.05 14.88 -4.60
CA ARG A 166 0.51 15.84 -5.56
C ARG A 166 1.73 16.57 -4.98
N ASP A 167 1.62 17.04 -3.73
CA ASP A 167 2.71 17.80 -3.10
C ASP A 167 3.90 16.91 -2.76
N VAL A 168 3.68 15.66 -2.36
CA VAL A 168 4.75 14.66 -2.22
C VAL A 168 5.52 14.49 -3.54
N ILE A 169 4.82 14.36 -4.66
CA ILE A 169 5.45 14.24 -5.99
C ILE A 169 6.22 15.51 -6.35
N ARG A 170 5.62 16.69 -6.15
CA ARG A 170 6.23 17.98 -6.51
C ARG A 170 7.47 18.31 -5.72
N THR A 171 7.52 17.88 -4.47
CA THR A 171 8.66 18.12 -3.55
C THR A 171 9.66 16.97 -3.55
N ASN A 172 9.50 15.99 -4.45
CA ASN A 172 10.33 14.78 -4.45
C ASN A 172 10.41 14.12 -3.07
N GLY A 173 9.26 14.04 -2.38
CA GLY A 173 9.12 13.39 -1.08
C GLY A 173 9.28 14.30 0.15
N GLU A 174 9.76 15.54 0.04
CA GLU A 174 9.97 16.41 1.22
C GLU A 174 8.68 16.63 2.03
N ALA A 175 7.53 16.72 1.36
CA ALA A 175 6.24 16.94 2.03
C ALA A 175 5.88 15.88 3.09
N ILE A 176 6.45 14.67 3.03
CA ILE A 176 6.18 13.64 4.04
C ILE A 176 6.77 13.96 5.42
N PHE A 177 7.77 14.85 5.49
CA PHE A 177 8.46 15.20 6.74
C PHE A 177 7.83 16.39 7.46
N SER A 178 6.93 17.13 6.82
CA SER A 178 6.15 18.17 7.50
C SER A 178 5.20 17.54 8.52
N ASP A 179 5.16 18.06 9.75
CA ASP A 179 4.24 17.58 10.79
C ASP A 179 2.81 18.09 10.53
N THR A 180 2.67 19.20 9.81
CA THR A 180 1.39 19.78 9.41
C THR A 180 1.26 19.76 7.88
N TRP A 181 0.03 19.62 7.40
CA TRP A 181 -0.31 19.84 6.01
C TRP A 181 -1.56 20.73 5.97
N GLU A 182 -1.41 21.91 5.42
CA GLU A 182 -2.50 22.86 5.20
C GLU A 182 -2.85 22.80 3.71
N GLY A 183 -4.00 22.16 3.41
CA GLY A 183 -4.51 21.97 2.05
C GLY A 183 -5.12 23.21 1.42
#